data_efeaf53e677782690541e7ca9349809f
#
_entry.id   efeaf53e677782690541e7ca9349809f
#
_cell.length_a   1.000
_cell.length_b   1.000
_cell.length_c   1.000
_cell.angle_alpha   90.00
_cell.angle_beta   90.00
_cell.angle_gamma   90.00
#
_symmetry.space_group_name_H-M   'P 1'
#
loop_
_entity.id
_entity.type
_entity.pdbx_description
1 polymer ?
#
loop_
_entity_poly.entity_id
_entity_poly.type
_entity_poly.pdbx_seq_one_letter_code
_entity_poly.pdbx_strand_id
1 'polypeptide(L)'
;MKKQIAILIMALLIIAPAIHDVSAAKTVFITSDNIVDHDTDLRVLNSIKSYIEEISGGELQVIVDNEAPAAGEGWRAIAVTSDVSICLAASDAGNYLQLGTASANSDKQYIFVNVGDYDLDNHTNFLRRAWDDNYSNESLAGMHDPGTFLKNAGVYYIQPTKEFPQNTDDGIMDRYDEGMNRQIAQEIVDIVNAHGGDSKVLSDSLVTHNIVKPAVMAQASKALVESGDKELQGTYGNYTAAQLLYQTSSYLNGNGLDVPKSYDPPSDPLGISFFTKDTYSVYDYFNMAGIVREYMDQNGKAPDSIEYDGARISYYDLLYNFAKITQNHTDAEHMGFESEYHFDKVNDSILLHIFPFVVILFVLLIAYRFFKRIRRF
;
A
#
# COMPACT_ATOMS: atom_id res chain seq x y z
N MET A 1 -49.69 30.48 -35.30
CA MET A 1 -49.54 30.11 -33.87
C MET A 1 -48.72 28.82 -33.64
N LYS A 2 -49.01 27.66 -34.25
CA LYS A 2 -48.27 26.42 -33.99
C LYS A 2 -46.77 26.47 -34.38
N LYS A 3 -46.38 27.18 -35.45
CA LYS A 3 -44.98 27.34 -35.86
C LYS A 3 -44.18 28.27 -34.95
N GLN A 4 -44.81 29.28 -34.36
CA GLN A 4 -44.13 30.20 -33.42
C GLN A 4 -43.92 29.57 -32.05
N ILE A 5 -44.77 28.66 -31.61
CA ILE A 5 -44.63 27.90 -30.38
C ILE A 5 -43.49 26.88 -30.52
N ALA A 6 -43.30 26.23 -31.66
CA ALA A 6 -42.20 25.31 -31.92
C ALA A 6 -40.85 25.98 -31.93
N ILE A 7 -40.74 27.21 -32.46
CA ILE A 7 -39.49 28.01 -32.43
C ILE A 7 -39.17 28.46 -31.00
N LEU A 8 -40.17 28.82 -30.18
CA LEU A 8 -39.95 29.19 -28.78
C LEU A 8 -39.51 28.03 -27.92
N ILE A 9 -40.03 26.81 -28.15
CA ILE A 9 -39.61 25.59 -27.46
C ILE A 9 -38.19 25.19 -27.87
N MET A 10 -37.85 25.35 -29.16
CA MET A 10 -36.50 25.04 -29.65
C MET A 10 -35.45 26.07 -29.12
N ALA A 11 -35.84 27.34 -28.96
CA ALA A 11 -34.98 28.37 -28.33
C ALA A 11 -34.79 28.15 -26.82
N LEU A 12 -35.82 27.63 -26.12
CA LEU A 12 -35.70 27.26 -24.70
C LEU A 12 -34.85 26.01 -24.48
N LEU A 13 -34.78 25.06 -25.44
CA LEU A 13 -33.94 23.89 -25.38
C LEU A 13 -32.45 24.22 -25.65
N ILE A 14 -32.16 25.33 -26.34
CA ILE A 14 -30.77 25.78 -26.61
C ILE A 14 -30.17 26.61 -25.44
N ILE A 15 -31.05 27.09 -24.52
CA ILE A 15 -30.65 27.83 -23.31
C ILE A 15 -30.76 26.92 -22.07
N ALA A 16 -30.85 25.63 -22.18
CA ALA A 16 -30.54 24.77 -21.05
C ALA A 16 -29.06 25.01 -20.72
N PRO A 17 -28.74 25.68 -19.59
CA PRO A 17 -27.35 25.74 -19.20
C PRO A 17 -26.93 24.28 -19.10
N ALA A 18 -25.81 23.93 -19.71
CA ALA A 18 -25.12 22.72 -19.34
C ALA A 18 -24.97 22.81 -17.81
N ILE A 19 -25.83 22.12 -17.09
CA ILE A 19 -25.62 21.88 -15.67
C ILE A 19 -24.36 21.00 -15.69
N HIS A 20 -23.20 21.64 -15.69
CA HIS A 20 -22.00 20.99 -15.23
C HIS A 20 -22.37 20.65 -13.79
N ASP A 21 -22.37 19.38 -13.47
CA ASP A 21 -22.32 18.94 -12.09
C ASP A 21 -21.12 19.69 -11.49
N VAL A 22 -21.37 20.78 -10.80
CA VAL A 22 -20.35 21.45 -10.00
C VAL A 22 -20.12 20.49 -8.86
N SER A 23 -19.18 19.58 -9.04
CA SER A 23 -18.64 18.80 -7.94
C SER A 23 -18.26 19.82 -6.85
N ALA A 24 -18.72 19.57 -5.63
CA ALA A 24 -18.32 20.43 -4.52
C ALA A 24 -16.80 20.45 -4.45
N ALA A 25 -16.22 21.66 -4.37
CA ALA A 25 -14.77 21.81 -4.29
C ALA A 25 -14.26 20.99 -3.09
N LYS A 26 -13.21 20.17 -3.32
CA LYS A 26 -12.58 19.40 -2.24
C LYS A 26 -11.84 20.35 -1.31
N THR A 27 -11.95 20.09 -0.01
CA THR A 27 -11.25 20.84 1.03
C THR A 27 -9.90 20.21 1.32
N VAL A 28 -8.83 20.99 1.29
CA VAL A 28 -7.46 20.59 1.56
C VAL A 28 -6.94 21.34 2.77
N PHE A 29 -6.57 20.65 3.82
CA PHE A 29 -5.88 21.25 4.97
C PHE A 29 -4.38 21.04 4.83
N ILE A 30 -3.58 22.10 5.00
CA ILE A 30 -2.13 22.03 4.91
C ILE A 30 -1.49 22.58 6.18
N THR A 31 -0.59 21.79 6.78
CA THR A 31 0.19 22.13 7.97
C THR A 31 1.67 21.77 7.77
N SER A 32 2.52 22.21 8.70
CA SER A 32 3.93 21.83 8.75
C SER A 32 4.32 21.36 10.15
N ASP A 33 5.34 20.52 10.18
CA ASP A 33 6.01 20.11 11.41
C ASP A 33 7.47 20.57 11.34
N ASN A 34 7.69 21.82 11.79
CA ASN A 34 8.98 22.43 11.95
C ASN A 34 9.86 22.42 10.67
N ILE A 35 9.43 23.15 9.63
CA ILE A 35 10.31 23.41 8.47
C ILE A 35 11.49 24.28 8.92
N VAL A 36 11.24 25.40 9.58
CA VAL A 36 12.22 26.33 10.18
C VAL A 36 11.66 27.05 11.40
N ASP A 37 10.71 27.95 11.18
CA ASP A 37 10.05 28.78 12.16
C ASP A 37 8.64 29.18 11.65
N HIS A 38 7.86 29.82 12.53
CA HIS A 38 6.48 30.18 12.24
C HIS A 38 6.32 30.99 10.95
N ASP A 39 7.13 32.02 10.76
CA ASP A 39 6.96 32.96 9.63
C ASP A 39 7.38 32.29 8.31
N THR A 40 8.47 31.52 8.33
CA THR A 40 8.94 30.77 7.18
C THR A 40 7.96 29.66 6.80
N ASP A 41 7.49 28.90 7.78
CA ASP A 41 6.51 27.82 7.55
C ASP A 41 5.23 28.40 6.95
N LEU A 42 4.66 29.46 7.51
CA LEU A 42 3.47 30.12 6.93
C LEU A 42 3.70 30.62 5.51
N ARG A 43 4.88 31.15 5.23
CA ARG A 43 5.25 31.61 3.88
C ARG A 43 5.28 30.46 2.88
N VAL A 44 5.87 29.30 3.25
CA VAL A 44 5.89 28.09 2.44
C VAL A 44 4.47 27.56 2.21
N LEU A 45 3.71 27.38 3.29
CA LEU A 45 2.34 26.87 3.22
C LEU A 45 1.42 27.74 2.36
N ASN A 46 1.50 29.07 2.50
CA ASN A 46 0.71 30.00 1.70
C ASN A 46 1.14 30.03 0.22
N SER A 47 2.44 29.86 -0.08
CA SER A 47 2.92 29.72 -1.45
C SER A 47 2.37 28.45 -2.11
N ILE A 48 2.50 27.31 -1.43
CA ILE A 48 1.95 26.02 -1.92
C ILE A 48 0.43 26.12 -2.10
N LYS A 49 -0.30 26.70 -1.12
CA LYS A 49 -1.74 26.98 -1.25
C LYS A 49 -2.06 27.70 -2.56
N SER A 50 -1.37 28.82 -2.80
CA SER A 50 -1.63 29.65 -3.98
C SER A 50 -1.46 28.88 -5.28
N TYR A 51 -0.43 28.03 -5.35
CA TYR A 51 -0.21 27.17 -6.51
C TYR A 51 -1.24 26.03 -6.63
N ILE A 52 -1.65 25.40 -5.52
CA ILE A 52 -2.71 24.38 -5.56
C ILE A 52 -4.00 24.97 -6.12
N GLU A 53 -4.40 26.15 -5.63
CA GLU A 53 -5.62 26.83 -6.09
C GLU A 53 -5.52 27.29 -7.55
N GLU A 54 -4.34 27.79 -7.98
CA GLU A 54 -4.05 28.14 -9.39
C GLU A 54 -4.12 26.92 -10.30
N ILE A 55 -3.37 25.85 -9.97
CA ILE A 55 -3.22 24.66 -10.82
C ILE A 55 -4.54 23.87 -10.91
N SER A 56 -5.28 23.78 -9.81
CA SER A 56 -6.59 23.12 -9.79
C SER A 56 -7.72 23.94 -10.40
N GLY A 57 -7.45 25.19 -10.82
CA GLY A 57 -8.50 26.08 -11.30
C GLY A 57 -9.57 26.42 -10.26
N GLY A 58 -9.25 26.30 -8.96
CA GLY A 58 -10.16 26.52 -7.84
C GLY A 58 -11.03 25.32 -7.46
N GLU A 59 -10.80 24.16 -8.04
CA GLU A 59 -11.47 22.91 -7.66
C GLU A 59 -11.04 22.41 -6.28
N LEU A 60 -9.85 22.81 -5.82
CA LEU A 60 -9.33 22.54 -4.49
C LEU A 60 -9.33 23.82 -3.67
N GLN A 61 -9.95 23.80 -2.48
CA GLN A 61 -9.96 24.90 -1.53
C GLN A 61 -9.00 24.59 -0.39
N VAL A 62 -7.93 25.41 -0.26
CA VAL A 62 -6.86 25.14 0.69
C VAL A 62 -7.02 25.98 1.96
N ILE A 63 -7.03 25.30 3.09
CA ILE A 63 -7.01 25.88 4.44
C ILE A 63 -5.60 25.71 4.99
N VAL A 64 -4.92 26.82 5.24
CA VAL A 64 -3.59 26.83 5.85
C VAL A 64 -3.72 26.81 7.37
N ASP A 65 -2.91 25.99 8.02
CA ASP A 65 -2.74 26.00 9.46
C ASP A 65 -1.97 27.27 9.89
N ASN A 66 -2.67 28.19 10.54
CA ASN A 66 -2.07 29.44 10.99
C ASN A 66 -1.30 29.30 12.31
N GLU A 67 -1.33 28.14 12.93
CA GLU A 67 -0.62 27.88 14.20
C GLU A 67 0.68 27.09 14.00
N ALA A 68 0.97 26.67 12.77
CA ALA A 68 2.22 25.99 12.44
C ALA A 68 3.44 26.91 12.64
N PRO A 69 4.64 26.42 12.96
CA PRO A 69 4.92 25.06 13.34
C PRO A 69 4.88 24.85 14.86
N ALA A 70 4.44 23.68 15.29
CA ALA A 70 4.76 23.19 16.61
C ALA A 70 5.15 21.72 16.50
N ALA A 71 6.05 21.25 17.32
CA ALA A 71 6.42 19.85 17.33
C ALA A 71 5.16 18.98 17.48
N GLY A 72 4.99 18.01 16.59
CA GLY A 72 3.82 17.15 16.61
C GLY A 72 2.59 17.65 15.83
N GLU A 73 2.73 18.58 14.92
CA GLU A 73 1.61 19.14 14.14
C GLU A 73 0.92 18.13 13.20
N GLY A 74 1.50 16.97 12.96
CA GLY A 74 0.81 15.87 12.26
C GLY A 74 -0.56 15.55 12.88
N TRP A 75 -0.75 15.72 14.19
CA TRP A 75 -2.05 15.51 14.85
C TRP A 75 -3.11 16.51 14.37
N ARG A 76 -2.75 17.71 14.00
CA ARG A 76 -3.68 18.71 13.45
C ARG A 76 -4.19 18.28 12.08
N ALA A 77 -3.32 17.71 11.25
CA ALA A 77 -3.73 17.12 9.99
C ALA A 77 -4.79 16.02 10.17
N ILE A 78 -4.74 15.30 11.29
CA ILE A 78 -5.72 14.27 11.64
C ILE A 78 -7.02 14.90 12.18
N ALA A 79 -6.91 15.86 13.08
CA ALA A 79 -8.04 16.42 13.82
C ALA A 79 -8.96 17.30 12.96
N VAL A 80 -8.41 17.99 11.95
CA VAL A 80 -9.19 18.92 11.12
C VAL A 80 -10.08 18.16 10.14
N THR A 81 -11.33 18.58 10.03
CA THR A 81 -12.27 18.05 9.03
C THR A 81 -11.92 18.61 7.66
N SER A 82 -11.42 17.76 6.77
CA SER A 82 -11.11 18.07 5.37
C SER A 82 -11.15 16.78 4.55
N ASP A 83 -11.25 16.90 3.22
CA ASP A 83 -11.17 15.76 2.32
C ASP A 83 -9.73 15.25 2.18
N VAL A 84 -8.77 16.16 2.23
CA VAL A 84 -7.35 15.91 2.13
C VAL A 84 -6.63 16.65 3.25
N SER A 85 -5.65 16.03 3.88
CA SER A 85 -4.73 16.69 4.80
C SER A 85 -3.28 16.45 4.40
N ILE A 86 -2.50 17.53 4.46
CA ILE A 86 -1.10 17.55 4.03
C ILE A 86 -0.25 18.01 5.21
N CYS A 87 0.81 17.27 5.50
CA CYS A 87 1.81 17.64 6.51
C CYS A 87 3.20 17.70 5.84
N LEU A 88 3.83 18.88 5.92
CA LEU A 88 5.21 19.10 5.51
C LEU A 88 6.13 18.94 6.72
N ALA A 89 7.24 18.25 6.56
CA ALA A 89 8.26 18.11 7.60
C ALA A 89 9.68 18.24 7.02
N ALA A 90 10.56 18.87 7.77
CA ALA A 90 11.96 19.06 7.38
C ALA A 90 12.95 18.56 8.43
N SER A 91 12.73 18.88 9.69
CA SER A 91 13.64 18.57 10.81
C SER A 91 13.11 17.48 11.72
N ASP A 92 11.80 17.35 11.79
CA ASP A 92 11.10 16.35 12.60
C ASP A 92 10.37 15.34 11.74
N ALA A 93 9.90 14.27 12.35
CA ALA A 93 9.27 13.18 11.61
C ALA A 93 7.80 13.44 11.25
N GLY A 94 7.26 14.63 11.57
CA GLY A 94 5.91 15.05 11.19
C GLY A 94 4.80 14.17 11.76
N ASN A 95 5.03 13.48 12.86
CA ASN A 95 4.10 12.49 13.42
C ASN A 95 3.60 11.47 12.37
N TYR A 96 4.48 11.04 11.47
CA TYR A 96 4.10 10.19 10.35
C TYR A 96 3.46 8.87 10.79
N LEU A 97 3.80 8.34 11.98
CA LEU A 97 3.14 7.18 12.55
C LEU A 97 1.65 7.44 12.79
N GLN A 98 1.32 8.58 13.39
CA GLN A 98 -0.08 8.94 13.63
C GLN A 98 -0.82 9.20 12.33
N LEU A 99 -0.17 9.80 11.32
CA LEU A 99 -0.74 9.93 9.97
C LEU A 99 -1.03 8.56 9.36
N GLY A 100 -0.11 7.61 9.48
CA GLY A 100 -0.31 6.23 9.04
C GLY A 100 -1.49 5.57 9.74
N THR A 101 -1.57 5.67 11.06
CA THR A 101 -2.69 5.16 11.86
C THR A 101 -4.02 5.75 11.39
N ALA A 102 -4.08 7.06 11.26
CA ALA A 102 -5.30 7.75 10.84
C ALA A 102 -5.69 7.38 9.41
N SER A 103 -4.70 7.29 8.50
CA SER A 103 -4.92 6.93 7.11
C SER A 103 -5.48 5.52 6.95
N ALA A 104 -4.93 4.53 7.66
CA ALA A 104 -5.38 3.14 7.60
C ALA A 104 -6.85 2.97 8.02
N ASN A 105 -7.35 3.85 8.91
CA ASN A 105 -8.68 3.79 9.49
C ASN A 105 -9.68 4.82 8.94
N SER A 106 -9.35 5.54 7.89
CA SER A 106 -10.15 6.65 7.36
C SER A 106 -10.19 6.68 5.84
N ASP A 107 -11.30 7.14 5.28
CA ASP A 107 -11.42 7.46 3.85
C ASP A 107 -10.76 8.79 3.48
N LYS A 108 -10.38 9.59 4.47
CA LYS A 108 -9.68 10.85 4.28
C LYS A 108 -8.30 10.58 3.67
N GLN A 109 -7.93 11.38 2.68
CA GLN A 109 -6.64 11.30 2.03
C GLN A 109 -5.58 12.05 2.83
N TYR A 110 -4.45 11.41 3.10
CA TYR A 110 -3.32 12.00 3.77
C TYR A 110 -2.10 12.05 2.85
N ILE A 111 -1.39 13.18 2.86
CA ILE A 111 -0.16 13.39 2.08
C ILE A 111 0.93 13.87 3.04
N PHE A 112 2.02 13.15 3.08
CA PHE A 112 3.24 13.55 3.79
C PHE A 112 4.25 14.09 2.79
N VAL A 113 4.80 15.28 3.06
CA VAL A 113 5.81 15.92 2.21
C VAL A 113 7.10 16.06 2.99
N ASN A 114 8.12 15.30 2.57
CA ASN A 114 9.45 15.38 3.14
C ASN A 114 10.24 16.48 2.43
N VAL A 115 10.36 17.65 3.05
CA VAL A 115 11.11 18.79 2.51
C VAL A 115 12.51 18.96 3.12
N GLY A 116 12.91 18.05 3.97
CA GLY A 116 14.20 17.99 4.63
C GLY A 116 15.11 16.87 4.11
N ASP A 117 16.12 16.57 4.89
CA ASP A 117 17.18 15.59 4.63
C ASP A 117 16.85 14.18 5.16
N TYR A 118 15.56 13.91 5.45
CA TYR A 118 15.17 12.58 5.85
C TYR A 118 15.36 11.61 4.70
N ASP A 119 16.09 10.56 4.99
CA ASP A 119 16.16 9.40 4.14
C ASP A 119 14.99 8.46 4.49
N LEU A 120 13.93 8.52 3.69
CA LEU A 120 12.76 7.64 3.87
C LEU A 120 13.09 6.16 3.60
N ASP A 121 14.21 5.89 2.96
CA ASP A 121 14.73 4.53 2.75
C ASP A 121 15.66 4.08 3.89
N ASN A 122 16.07 5.01 4.77
CA ASN A 122 16.94 4.69 5.90
C ASN A 122 16.16 4.40 7.18
N HIS A 123 15.98 3.13 7.40
CA HIS A 123 15.18 2.53 8.43
C HIS A 123 15.47 2.97 9.87
N THR A 124 16.75 3.01 10.28
CA THR A 124 17.08 3.01 11.71
C THR A 124 16.96 4.39 12.37
N ASN A 125 17.44 5.44 11.71
CA ASN A 125 17.47 6.77 12.32
C ASN A 125 16.11 7.44 12.33
N PHE A 126 15.33 7.25 11.27
CA PHE A 126 14.01 7.84 11.14
C PHE A 126 13.01 7.20 12.10
N LEU A 127 12.98 5.88 12.21
CA LEU A 127 12.09 5.18 13.14
C LEU A 127 12.37 5.55 14.59
N ARG A 128 13.63 5.71 14.98
CA ARG A 128 13.98 6.19 16.33
C ARG A 128 13.48 7.60 16.62
N ARG A 129 13.46 8.48 15.62
CA ARG A 129 12.96 9.85 15.78
C ARG A 129 11.43 9.90 15.80
N ALA A 130 10.77 9.00 15.08
CA ALA A 130 9.33 8.97 14.96
C ALA A 130 8.61 8.27 16.12
N TRP A 131 9.25 7.27 16.72
CA TRP A 131 8.62 6.43 17.74
C TRP A 131 9.09 6.71 19.17
N ASP A 132 9.87 7.72 19.41
CA ASP A 132 10.53 7.93 20.70
C ASP A 132 11.39 6.73 21.16
N ASP A 133 12.08 6.87 22.30
CA ASP A 133 12.93 5.84 22.89
C ASP A 133 12.14 4.65 23.47
N ASN A 134 10.82 4.59 23.26
CA ASN A 134 9.95 3.59 23.89
C ASN A 134 9.90 2.24 23.15
N TYR A 135 10.40 2.19 21.91
CA TYR A 135 10.39 0.95 21.12
C TYR A 135 11.76 0.29 21.12
N SER A 136 11.78 -1.01 21.39
CA SER A 136 13.00 -1.79 21.33
C SER A 136 13.54 -1.92 19.90
N ASN A 137 14.84 -2.16 19.75
CA ASN A 137 15.43 -2.41 18.44
C ASN A 137 14.81 -3.64 17.75
N GLU A 138 14.35 -4.63 18.53
CA GLU A 138 13.66 -5.81 18.01
C GLU A 138 12.30 -5.45 17.43
N SER A 139 11.55 -4.57 18.06
CA SER A 139 10.26 -4.08 17.53
C SER A 139 10.44 -3.33 16.22
N LEU A 140 11.52 -2.54 16.12
CA LEU A 140 11.83 -1.78 14.90
C LEU A 140 12.36 -2.67 13.77
N ALA A 141 13.02 -3.78 14.10
CA ALA A 141 13.59 -4.70 13.11
C ALA A 141 12.53 -5.40 12.24
N GLY A 142 11.30 -5.53 12.73
CA GLY A 142 10.18 -6.10 11.98
C GLY A 142 9.39 -5.09 11.14
N MET A 143 9.80 -3.80 11.14
CA MET A 143 9.12 -2.76 10.38
C MET A 143 9.84 -2.51 9.06
N HIS A 144 9.07 -2.12 8.04
CA HIS A 144 9.62 -1.58 6.82
C HIS A 144 10.27 -0.20 7.06
N ASP A 145 11.08 0.27 6.11
CA ASP A 145 11.53 1.66 6.09
C ASP A 145 10.33 2.64 6.10
N PRO A 146 10.56 3.91 6.48
CA PRO A 146 9.48 4.87 6.64
C PRO A 146 8.64 5.09 5.38
N GLY A 147 9.25 5.13 4.21
CA GLY A 147 8.53 5.29 2.94
C GLY A 147 7.63 4.10 2.68
N THR A 148 8.11 2.89 2.89
CA THR A 148 7.34 1.66 2.83
C THR A 148 6.20 1.64 3.85
N PHE A 149 6.47 2.05 5.09
CA PHE A 149 5.43 2.18 6.11
C PHE A 149 4.31 3.13 5.66
N LEU A 150 4.64 4.31 5.16
CA LEU A 150 3.66 5.28 4.67
C LEU A 150 2.81 4.70 3.53
N LYS A 151 3.44 4.06 2.54
CA LYS A 151 2.72 3.38 1.44
C LYS A 151 1.75 2.33 1.97
N ASN A 152 2.22 1.46 2.84
CA ASN A 152 1.41 0.38 3.43
C ASN A 152 0.28 0.92 4.30
N ALA A 153 0.48 2.07 4.94
CA ALA A 153 -0.56 2.77 5.70
C ALA A 153 -1.58 3.50 4.82
N GLY A 154 -1.35 3.56 3.51
CA GLY A 154 -2.20 4.31 2.60
C GLY A 154 -2.00 5.83 2.70
N VAL A 155 -0.85 6.28 3.15
CA VAL A 155 -0.42 7.68 3.10
C VAL A 155 0.35 7.91 1.82
N TYR A 156 -0.06 8.91 1.06
CA TYR A 156 0.73 9.39 -0.06
C TYR A 156 1.93 10.14 0.48
N TYR A 157 3.08 10.01 -0.14
CA TYR A 157 4.20 10.85 0.21
C TYR A 157 4.84 11.49 -1.02
N ILE A 158 5.38 12.67 -0.81
CA ILE A 158 6.12 13.45 -1.79
C ILE A 158 7.51 13.69 -1.21
N GLN A 159 8.54 13.29 -1.95
CA GLN A 159 9.92 13.66 -1.64
C GLN A 159 10.52 14.32 -2.86
N PRO A 160 10.71 15.65 -2.84
CA PRO A 160 11.41 16.36 -3.91
C PRO A 160 12.81 15.78 -4.15
N THR A 161 13.33 15.96 -5.35
CA THR A 161 14.66 15.45 -5.73
C THR A 161 15.82 16.14 -5.00
N LYS A 162 15.55 17.23 -4.36
CA LYS A 162 16.49 17.99 -3.52
C LYS A 162 15.76 18.53 -2.32
N GLU A 163 16.50 18.74 -1.24
CA GLU A 163 15.99 19.42 -0.06
C GLU A 163 15.67 20.90 -0.35
N PHE A 164 14.80 21.50 0.45
CA PHE A 164 14.70 22.93 0.49
C PHE A 164 16.08 23.55 0.77
N PRO A 165 16.48 24.57 0.00
CA PRO A 165 17.75 25.20 0.19
C PRO A 165 17.89 25.71 1.64
N GLN A 166 19.02 25.40 2.25
CA GLN A 166 19.41 25.98 3.53
C GLN A 166 20.24 27.22 3.22
N ASN A 167 19.62 28.39 3.32
CA ASN A 167 20.35 29.64 3.18
C ASN A 167 20.95 30.02 4.54
N THR A 168 22.27 30.08 4.62
CA THR A 168 23.01 30.35 5.85
C THR A 168 23.87 31.61 5.78
N ASP A 169 23.70 32.47 4.78
CA ASP A 169 24.54 33.67 4.56
C ASP A 169 24.52 34.63 5.73
N ASP A 170 23.42 34.66 6.49
CA ASP A 170 23.24 35.49 7.69
C ASP A 170 23.08 34.66 8.98
N GLY A 171 23.24 33.36 8.93
CA GLY A 171 23.00 32.43 10.05
C GLY A 171 21.52 32.13 10.30
N ILE A 172 20.61 32.60 9.44
CA ILE A 172 19.20 32.29 9.47
C ILE A 172 18.94 31.18 8.45
N MET A 173 18.36 30.06 8.89
CA MET A 173 17.92 29.03 7.97
C MET A 173 16.68 29.52 7.21
N ASP A 174 16.81 29.76 5.92
CA ASP A 174 15.68 30.05 5.03
C ASP A 174 15.46 28.85 4.10
N ARG A 175 14.45 28.04 4.39
CA ARG A 175 14.07 26.87 3.61
C ARG A 175 12.92 27.20 2.66
N TYR A 176 13.02 28.30 1.91
CA TYR A 176 12.01 28.70 0.94
C TYR A 176 12.55 28.61 -0.49
N ASP A 177 11.85 27.88 -1.33
CA ASP A 177 12.12 27.79 -2.77
C ASP A 177 10.80 27.81 -3.56
N GLU A 178 10.59 28.85 -4.33
CA GLU A 178 9.37 29.06 -5.12
C GLU A 178 9.14 27.94 -6.15
N GLY A 179 10.22 27.49 -6.79
CA GLY A 179 10.14 26.40 -7.77
C GLY A 179 9.73 25.07 -7.14
N MET A 180 10.28 24.77 -5.97
CA MET A 180 9.89 23.57 -5.22
C MET A 180 8.46 23.66 -4.69
N ASN A 181 8.04 24.82 -4.18
CA ASN A 181 6.66 25.03 -3.72
C ASN A 181 5.67 24.76 -4.86
N ARG A 182 5.97 25.24 -6.07
CA ARG A 182 5.15 24.98 -7.26
C ARG A 182 5.17 23.51 -7.65
N GLN A 183 6.33 22.84 -7.61
CA GLN A 183 6.45 21.42 -7.89
C GLN A 183 5.64 20.60 -6.88
N ILE A 184 5.79 20.85 -5.58
CA ILE A 184 5.01 20.18 -4.53
C ILE A 184 3.51 20.37 -4.76
N ALA A 185 3.07 21.60 -5.07
CA ALA A 185 1.67 21.88 -5.37
C ALA A 185 1.15 21.07 -6.58
N GLN A 186 1.95 20.96 -7.64
CA GLN A 186 1.59 20.15 -8.81
C GLN A 186 1.41 18.67 -8.43
N GLU A 187 2.37 18.09 -7.67
CA GLU A 187 2.28 16.73 -7.19
C GLU A 187 1.04 16.48 -6.32
N ILE A 188 0.72 17.43 -5.44
CA ILE A 188 -0.49 17.38 -4.60
C ILE A 188 -1.75 17.35 -5.48
N VAL A 189 -1.85 18.24 -6.46
CA VAL A 189 -3.01 18.28 -7.37
C VAL A 189 -3.12 16.99 -8.18
N ASP A 190 -2.00 16.47 -8.66
CA ASP A 190 -1.97 15.21 -9.42
C ASP A 190 -2.39 14.01 -8.55
N ILE A 191 -1.93 13.93 -7.29
CA ILE A 191 -2.36 12.89 -6.33
C ILE A 191 -3.87 12.99 -6.07
N VAL A 192 -4.38 14.19 -5.80
CA VAL A 192 -5.80 14.37 -5.46
C VAL A 192 -6.72 14.06 -6.65
N ASN A 193 -6.26 14.33 -7.88
CA ASN A 193 -7.01 14.09 -9.10
C ASN A 193 -6.87 12.65 -9.63
N ALA A 194 -5.78 11.96 -9.31
CA ALA A 194 -5.52 10.58 -9.74
C ALA A 194 -6.39 9.54 -8.99
N HIS A 195 -7.28 9.97 -8.10
CA HIS A 195 -8.12 9.07 -7.32
C HIS A 195 -8.97 8.16 -8.23
N GLY A 196 -8.44 6.95 -8.50
CA GLY A 196 -9.05 5.94 -9.39
C GLY A 196 -8.52 5.89 -10.83
N GLY A 197 -7.47 6.66 -11.17
CA GLY A 197 -6.81 6.64 -12.48
C GLY A 197 -5.48 5.88 -12.51
N ASP A 198 -4.91 5.72 -13.69
CA ASP A 198 -3.62 5.07 -13.90
C ASP A 198 -2.48 5.78 -13.15
N SER A 199 -1.60 5.01 -12.51
CA SER A 199 -0.45 5.58 -11.80
C SER A 199 0.49 6.27 -12.79
N LYS A 200 0.73 7.58 -12.59
CA LYS A 200 1.81 8.31 -13.26
C LYS A 200 3.06 8.23 -12.41
N VAL A 201 4.13 7.71 -12.95
CA VAL A 201 5.46 7.88 -12.39
C VAL A 201 5.93 9.26 -12.82
N LEU A 202 6.04 10.18 -11.89
CA LEU A 202 6.62 11.50 -12.13
C LEU A 202 8.15 11.38 -12.02
N SER A 203 8.87 11.87 -13.00
CA SER A 203 10.29 11.56 -13.22
C SER A 203 11.25 12.17 -12.20
N ASP A 204 10.79 13.13 -11.39
CA ASP A 204 11.69 13.97 -10.58
C ASP A 204 11.38 13.97 -9.08
N SER A 205 10.48 13.11 -8.62
CA SER A 205 10.17 12.94 -7.19
C SER A 205 9.62 11.55 -6.88
N LEU A 206 9.84 11.07 -5.66
CA LEU A 206 9.17 9.89 -5.15
C LEU A 206 7.75 10.25 -4.76
N VAL A 207 6.77 9.79 -5.54
CA VAL A 207 5.35 10.07 -5.29
C VAL A 207 4.55 8.76 -5.31
N THR A 208 3.67 8.58 -4.35
CA THR A 208 2.74 7.47 -4.31
C THR A 208 1.39 7.85 -4.90
N HIS A 209 0.84 7.01 -5.75
CA HIS A 209 -0.45 7.22 -6.40
C HIS A 209 -1.36 5.99 -6.25
N ASN A 210 -2.67 6.20 -6.35
CA ASN A 210 -3.69 5.14 -6.49
C ASN A 210 -3.58 3.99 -5.48
N ILE A 211 -3.33 4.30 -4.23
CA ILE A 211 -3.21 3.31 -3.17
C ILE A 211 -4.57 2.87 -2.63
N VAL A 212 -4.65 1.59 -2.28
CA VAL A 212 -5.79 0.99 -1.57
C VAL A 212 -5.49 0.96 -0.08
N LYS A 213 -6.50 1.18 0.76
CA LYS A 213 -6.30 1.11 2.22
C LYS A 213 -5.99 -0.31 2.68
N PRO A 214 -5.05 -0.48 3.61
CA PRO A 214 -4.68 -1.80 4.15
C PRO A 214 -5.87 -2.58 4.69
N ALA A 215 -6.83 -1.92 5.32
CA ALA A 215 -8.04 -2.55 5.85
C ALA A 215 -8.83 -3.32 4.77
N VAL A 216 -8.83 -2.86 3.52
CA VAL A 216 -9.52 -3.54 2.41
C VAL A 216 -8.82 -4.86 2.07
N MET A 217 -7.49 -4.85 2.00
CA MET A 217 -6.68 -6.07 1.81
C MET A 217 -6.83 -7.02 3.01
N ALA A 218 -6.71 -6.50 4.23
CA ALA A 218 -6.82 -7.29 5.46
C ALA A 218 -8.19 -7.98 5.57
N GLN A 219 -9.27 -7.30 5.23
CA GLN A 219 -10.61 -7.89 5.18
C GLN A 219 -10.70 -9.03 4.16
N ALA A 220 -10.13 -8.88 2.98
CA ALA A 220 -10.09 -9.93 1.97
C ALA A 220 -9.21 -11.11 2.43
N SER A 221 -8.05 -10.84 3.04
CA SER A 221 -7.18 -11.84 3.63
C SER A 221 -7.89 -12.65 4.72
N LYS A 222 -8.62 -11.97 5.59
CA LYS A 222 -9.45 -12.61 6.63
C LYS A 222 -10.53 -13.49 6.03
N ALA A 223 -11.24 -13.01 5.01
CA ALA A 223 -12.27 -13.79 4.31
C ALA A 223 -11.69 -15.07 3.70
N LEU A 224 -10.46 -15.03 3.14
CA LEU A 224 -9.77 -16.21 2.63
C LEU A 224 -9.45 -17.19 3.75
N VAL A 225 -8.83 -16.74 4.84
CA VAL A 225 -8.42 -17.60 5.96
C VAL A 225 -9.64 -18.26 6.61
N GLU A 226 -10.73 -17.53 6.80
CA GLU A 226 -11.98 -18.02 7.42
C GLU A 226 -12.81 -18.91 6.47
N SER A 227 -12.62 -18.84 5.17
CA SER A 227 -13.39 -19.63 4.19
C SER A 227 -13.19 -21.13 4.33
N GLY A 228 -12.01 -21.55 4.80
CA GLY A 228 -11.59 -22.95 4.81
C GLY A 228 -11.45 -23.56 3.40
N ASP A 229 -11.47 -22.73 2.36
CA ASP A 229 -11.30 -23.14 0.96
C ASP A 229 -9.85 -23.59 0.73
N LYS A 230 -9.67 -24.89 0.44
CA LYS A 230 -8.36 -25.46 0.18
C LYS A 230 -7.92 -25.33 -1.29
N GLU A 231 -8.87 -25.09 -2.18
CA GLU A 231 -8.58 -24.91 -3.60
C GLU A 231 -8.19 -23.48 -3.93
N LEU A 232 -8.55 -22.51 -3.06
CA LEU A 232 -8.19 -21.10 -3.14
C LEU A 232 -8.45 -20.50 -4.54
N GLN A 233 -9.62 -20.84 -5.12
CA GLN A 233 -10.06 -20.37 -6.43
C GLN A 233 -11.18 -19.33 -6.34
N GLY A 234 -11.60 -19.00 -5.12
CA GLY A 234 -12.71 -18.08 -4.85
C GLY A 234 -12.39 -16.63 -5.11
N THR A 235 -13.41 -15.80 -4.78
CA THR A 235 -13.27 -14.37 -4.64
C THR A 235 -13.38 -14.03 -3.16
N TYR A 236 -12.44 -13.26 -2.66
CA TYR A 236 -12.33 -12.90 -1.25
C TYR A 236 -12.43 -11.38 -1.14
N GLY A 237 -13.48 -10.89 -0.48
CA GLY A 237 -13.83 -9.49 -0.58
C GLY A 237 -14.07 -9.08 -2.05
N ASN A 238 -13.34 -8.09 -2.50
CA ASN A 238 -13.41 -7.60 -3.89
C ASN A 238 -12.33 -8.19 -4.82
N TYR A 239 -11.51 -9.15 -4.34
CA TYR A 239 -10.36 -9.66 -5.06
C TYR A 239 -10.52 -11.11 -5.46
N THR A 240 -10.11 -11.46 -6.67
CA THR A 240 -9.84 -12.85 -7.02
C THR A 240 -8.65 -13.37 -6.20
N ALA A 241 -8.49 -14.67 -6.09
CA ALA A 241 -7.36 -15.28 -5.39
C ALA A 241 -6.00 -14.78 -5.92
N ALA A 242 -5.85 -14.64 -7.24
CA ALA A 242 -4.63 -14.11 -7.84
C ALA A 242 -4.42 -12.61 -7.52
N GLN A 243 -5.48 -11.80 -7.55
CA GLN A 243 -5.38 -10.40 -7.15
C GLN A 243 -5.02 -10.27 -5.66
N LEU A 244 -5.59 -11.10 -4.79
CA LEU A 244 -5.26 -11.08 -3.36
C LEU A 244 -3.81 -11.51 -3.13
N LEU A 245 -3.31 -12.52 -3.86
CA LEU A 245 -1.88 -12.88 -3.81
C LEU A 245 -1.01 -11.69 -4.20
N TYR A 246 -1.35 -10.97 -5.26
CA TYR A 246 -0.59 -9.78 -5.66
C TYR A 246 -0.63 -8.69 -4.60
N GLN A 247 -1.80 -8.38 -4.04
CA GLN A 247 -1.97 -7.35 -3.02
C GLN A 247 -1.16 -7.67 -1.76
N THR A 248 -1.28 -8.88 -1.24
CA THR A 248 -0.53 -9.30 -0.06
C THR A 248 0.98 -9.34 -0.32
N SER A 249 1.40 -9.75 -1.53
CA SER A 249 2.81 -9.71 -1.94
C SER A 249 3.34 -8.28 -2.05
N SER A 250 2.58 -7.37 -2.65
CA SER A 250 2.98 -5.97 -2.78
C SER A 250 3.09 -5.30 -1.41
N TYR A 251 2.13 -5.56 -0.51
CA TYR A 251 2.15 -5.07 0.85
C TYR A 251 3.38 -5.59 1.64
N LEU A 252 3.60 -6.91 1.65
CA LEU A 252 4.73 -7.53 2.35
C LEU A 252 6.09 -7.09 1.78
N ASN A 253 6.19 -6.91 0.47
CA ASN A 253 7.42 -6.43 -0.17
C ASN A 253 7.63 -4.91 -0.07
N GLY A 254 6.70 -4.18 0.57
CA GLY A 254 6.85 -2.76 0.81
C GLY A 254 6.54 -1.84 -0.36
N ASN A 255 5.81 -2.32 -1.37
CA ASN A 255 5.43 -1.49 -2.51
C ASN A 255 4.07 -0.81 -2.37
N GLY A 256 3.41 -0.98 -1.20
CA GLY A 256 2.09 -0.45 -0.96
C GLY A 256 1.00 -1.19 -1.73
N LEU A 257 -0.20 -0.64 -1.69
CA LEU A 257 -1.40 -1.25 -2.23
C LEU A 257 -1.97 -0.42 -3.38
N ASP A 258 -1.57 -0.73 -4.58
CA ASP A 258 -2.18 -0.18 -5.78
C ASP A 258 -3.53 -0.84 -6.08
N VAL A 259 -4.39 -0.16 -6.86
CA VAL A 259 -5.58 -0.81 -7.41
C VAL A 259 -5.16 -2.03 -8.23
N PRO A 260 -5.63 -3.23 -7.91
CA PRO A 260 -5.12 -4.43 -8.52
C PRO A 260 -5.51 -4.52 -10.00
N LYS A 261 -4.53 -4.82 -10.83
CA LYS A 261 -4.75 -5.21 -12.23
C LYS A 261 -5.49 -6.55 -12.30
N SER A 262 -5.96 -6.93 -13.48
CA SER A 262 -6.42 -8.29 -13.72
C SER A 262 -5.20 -9.21 -13.81
N TYR A 263 -5.19 -10.27 -13.02
CA TYR A 263 -4.18 -11.33 -13.07
C TYR A 263 -4.84 -12.67 -13.31
N ASP A 264 -4.27 -13.46 -14.22
CA ASP A 264 -4.72 -14.82 -14.44
C ASP A 264 -4.32 -15.74 -13.26
N PRO A 265 -5.09 -16.79 -12.98
CA PRO A 265 -4.70 -17.81 -12.01
C PRO A 265 -3.44 -18.56 -12.49
N PRO A 266 -2.78 -19.34 -11.60
CA PRO A 266 -1.67 -20.19 -11.99
C PRO A 266 -2.11 -21.23 -13.02
N SER A 267 -1.21 -21.63 -13.92
CA SER A 267 -1.53 -22.56 -15.03
C SER A 267 -1.56 -24.03 -14.61
N ASP A 268 -0.60 -24.43 -13.77
CA ASP A 268 -0.43 -25.79 -13.25
C ASP A 268 0.16 -25.73 -11.82
N PRO A 269 -0.65 -25.29 -10.84
CA PRO A 269 -0.14 -25.01 -9.51
C PRO A 269 0.36 -26.30 -8.83
N LEU A 270 1.54 -26.21 -8.23
CA LEU A 270 2.12 -27.31 -7.45
C LEU A 270 1.18 -27.69 -6.30
N GLY A 271 0.75 -28.95 -6.23
CA GLY A 271 -0.21 -29.40 -5.22
C GLY A 271 0.34 -29.43 -3.79
N ILE A 272 1.66 -29.57 -3.61
CA ILE A 272 2.32 -29.69 -2.31
C ILE A 272 3.64 -28.92 -2.33
N SER A 273 3.90 -28.15 -1.28
CA SER A 273 5.20 -27.48 -1.08
C SER A 273 6.23 -28.43 -0.44
N PHE A 274 7.49 -28.18 -0.80
CA PHE A 274 8.65 -28.82 -0.18
C PHE A 274 9.44 -27.77 0.59
N PHE A 275 9.43 -27.87 1.92
CA PHE A 275 10.08 -26.92 2.81
C PHE A 275 11.42 -27.45 3.31
N THR A 276 12.31 -26.50 3.60
CA THR A 276 13.59 -26.77 4.27
C THR A 276 13.51 -26.48 5.77
N LYS A 277 12.54 -25.68 6.21
CA LYS A 277 12.28 -25.29 7.60
C LYS A 277 10.78 -25.01 7.80
N ASP A 278 10.29 -25.10 9.03
CA ASP A 278 8.87 -24.89 9.35
C ASP A 278 8.53 -23.44 9.71
N THR A 279 9.55 -22.63 10.02
CA THR A 279 9.42 -21.23 10.41
C THR A 279 10.34 -20.39 9.56
N TYR A 280 9.83 -19.24 9.12
CA TYR A 280 10.55 -18.27 8.31
C TYR A 280 10.54 -16.92 8.99
N SER A 281 11.65 -16.18 8.89
CA SER A 281 11.71 -14.80 9.37
C SER A 281 10.80 -13.89 8.55
N VAL A 282 10.42 -12.75 9.11
CA VAL A 282 9.65 -11.75 8.37
C VAL A 282 10.35 -11.31 7.09
N TYR A 283 11.69 -11.23 7.11
CA TYR A 283 12.48 -10.88 5.92
C TYR A 283 12.43 -11.96 4.83
N ASP A 284 12.32 -13.23 5.21
CA ASP A 284 12.08 -14.31 4.25
C ASP A 284 10.74 -14.09 3.53
N TYR A 285 9.69 -13.70 4.27
CA TYR A 285 8.39 -13.39 3.67
C TYR A 285 8.45 -12.17 2.76
N PHE A 286 9.17 -11.13 3.13
CA PHE A 286 9.37 -9.95 2.27
C PHE A 286 10.06 -10.32 0.95
N ASN A 287 11.07 -11.18 1.02
CA ASN A 287 11.78 -11.67 -0.17
C ASN A 287 10.90 -12.58 -1.03
N MET A 288 10.20 -13.55 -0.42
CA MET A 288 9.23 -14.40 -1.14
C MET A 288 8.14 -13.56 -1.82
N ALA A 289 7.63 -12.56 -1.14
CA ALA A 289 6.63 -11.64 -1.66
C ALA A 289 7.17 -10.82 -2.86
N GLY A 290 8.44 -10.39 -2.78
CA GLY A 290 9.13 -9.72 -3.89
C GLY A 290 9.22 -10.62 -5.13
N ILE A 291 9.59 -11.89 -4.97
CA ILE A 291 9.65 -12.87 -6.07
C ILE A 291 8.28 -13.07 -6.71
N VAL A 292 7.22 -13.23 -5.89
CA VAL A 292 5.85 -13.40 -6.38
C VAL A 292 5.40 -12.16 -7.16
N ARG A 293 5.58 -10.97 -6.60
CA ARG A 293 5.19 -9.72 -7.24
C ARG A 293 5.89 -9.51 -8.56
N GLU A 294 7.22 -9.67 -8.58
CA GLU A 294 8.01 -9.53 -9.82
C GLU A 294 7.57 -10.52 -10.90
N TYR A 295 7.32 -11.78 -10.51
CA TYR A 295 6.80 -12.77 -11.44
C TYR A 295 5.44 -12.36 -12.03
N MET A 296 4.53 -11.87 -11.19
CA MET A 296 3.18 -11.47 -11.61
C MET A 296 3.21 -10.21 -12.49
N ASP A 297 4.08 -9.25 -12.18
CA ASP A 297 4.27 -8.03 -13.00
C ASP A 297 4.79 -8.37 -14.40
N GLN A 298 5.70 -9.37 -14.50
CA GLN A 298 6.28 -9.79 -15.77
C GLN A 298 5.34 -10.67 -16.60
N ASN A 299 4.53 -11.52 -15.95
CA ASN A 299 3.77 -12.57 -16.64
C ASN A 299 2.26 -12.34 -16.68
N GLY A 300 1.71 -11.38 -15.94
CA GLY A 300 0.27 -11.10 -15.86
C GLY A 300 -0.55 -12.22 -15.20
N LYS A 301 0.09 -13.18 -14.53
CA LYS A 301 -0.54 -14.31 -13.86
C LYS A 301 0.18 -14.72 -12.58
N ALA A 302 -0.54 -15.42 -11.70
CA ALA A 302 0.05 -15.98 -10.49
C ALA A 302 1.08 -17.09 -10.82
N PRO A 303 2.19 -17.26 -10.05
CA PRO A 303 3.13 -18.35 -10.22
C PRO A 303 2.53 -19.69 -9.77
N ASP A 304 2.88 -20.78 -10.43
CA ASP A 304 2.51 -22.14 -10.03
C ASP A 304 3.21 -22.54 -8.70
N SER A 305 4.43 -22.06 -8.51
CA SER A 305 5.25 -22.18 -7.31
C SER A 305 6.42 -21.19 -7.40
N ILE A 306 7.08 -20.93 -6.27
CA ILE A 306 8.36 -20.22 -6.23
C ILE A 306 9.44 -21.10 -5.63
N GLU A 307 10.70 -20.78 -5.91
CA GLU A 307 11.86 -21.37 -5.23
C GLU A 307 12.46 -20.32 -4.30
N TYR A 308 12.66 -20.68 -3.04
CA TYR A 308 13.23 -19.82 -2.02
C TYR A 308 14.02 -20.64 -1.00
N ASP A 309 15.31 -20.30 -0.80
CA ASP A 309 16.21 -20.94 0.18
C ASP A 309 16.17 -22.48 0.15
N GLY A 310 16.17 -23.06 -1.07
CA GLY A 310 16.08 -24.48 -1.30
C GLY A 310 14.69 -25.11 -1.09
N ALA A 311 13.69 -24.33 -0.67
CA ALA A 311 12.29 -24.73 -0.63
C ALA A 311 11.65 -24.48 -2.00
N ARG A 312 10.67 -25.33 -2.35
CA ARG A 312 9.76 -25.08 -3.46
C ARG A 312 8.35 -24.92 -2.90
N ILE A 313 7.81 -23.71 -2.97
CA ILE A 313 6.60 -23.30 -2.28
C ILE A 313 5.48 -23.15 -3.30
N SER A 314 4.36 -23.82 -3.07
CA SER A 314 3.20 -23.79 -3.96
C SER A 314 2.45 -22.47 -3.90
N TYR A 315 1.73 -22.13 -4.98
CA TYR A 315 0.78 -21.02 -5.03
C TYR A 315 -0.19 -21.02 -3.84
N TYR A 316 -0.75 -22.19 -3.49
CA TYR A 316 -1.74 -22.31 -2.42
C TYR A 316 -1.18 -21.92 -1.05
N ASP A 317 0.01 -22.40 -0.75
CA ASP A 317 0.67 -22.12 0.52
C ASP A 317 1.15 -20.67 0.60
N LEU A 318 1.63 -20.09 -0.51
CA LEU A 318 1.97 -18.65 -0.57
C LEU A 318 0.76 -17.79 -0.28
N LEU A 319 -0.33 -17.97 -1.01
CA LEU A 319 -1.54 -17.17 -0.87
C LEU A 319 -2.11 -17.26 0.55
N TYR A 320 -2.20 -18.48 1.10
CA TYR A 320 -2.72 -18.69 2.45
C TYR A 320 -1.86 -18.03 3.52
N ASN A 321 -0.54 -18.24 3.49
CA ASN A 321 0.34 -17.69 4.51
C ASN A 321 0.47 -16.18 4.42
N PHE A 322 0.52 -15.61 3.23
CA PHE A 322 0.51 -14.15 3.06
C PHE A 322 -0.80 -13.54 3.56
N ALA A 323 -1.95 -14.15 3.28
CA ALA A 323 -3.23 -13.74 3.82
C ALA A 323 -3.28 -13.87 5.34
N LYS A 324 -2.75 -14.96 5.91
CA LYS A 324 -2.69 -15.20 7.35
C LYS A 324 -1.88 -14.12 8.08
N ILE A 325 -0.76 -13.68 7.52
CA ILE A 325 0.03 -12.60 8.08
C ILE A 325 -0.72 -11.27 7.99
N THR A 326 -1.32 -10.98 6.84
CA THR A 326 -1.89 -9.66 6.56
C THR A 326 -3.32 -9.45 7.05
N GLN A 327 -4.04 -10.49 7.47
CA GLN A 327 -5.45 -10.40 7.88
C GLN A 327 -5.73 -9.45 9.07
N ASN A 328 -4.74 -9.18 9.90
CA ASN A 328 -4.85 -8.30 11.05
C ASN A 328 -4.26 -6.90 10.80
N HIS A 329 -3.71 -6.63 9.62
CA HIS A 329 -3.09 -5.35 9.28
C HIS A 329 -4.15 -4.32 8.88
N THR A 330 -5.03 -4.00 9.81
CA THR A 330 -6.19 -3.12 9.61
C THR A 330 -5.92 -1.68 10.01
N ASP A 331 -4.98 -1.47 10.93
CA ASP A 331 -4.64 -0.17 11.51
C ASP A 331 -3.15 -0.15 11.88
N ALA A 332 -2.64 1.00 12.34
CA ALA A 332 -1.21 1.13 12.61
C ALA A 332 -0.73 0.36 13.84
N GLU A 333 -1.61 0.07 14.80
CA GLU A 333 -1.25 -0.79 15.93
C GLU A 333 -0.99 -2.22 15.47
N HIS A 334 -1.65 -2.64 14.39
CA HIS A 334 -1.58 -3.97 13.81
C HIS A 334 -0.79 -4.02 12.49
N MET A 335 -0.08 -2.96 12.12
CA MET A 335 0.78 -2.95 10.91
C MET A 335 2.19 -3.46 11.17
N GLY A 336 2.57 -3.66 12.44
CA GLY A 336 3.83 -4.29 12.81
C GLY A 336 3.84 -5.78 12.49
N PHE A 337 5.02 -6.29 12.16
CA PHE A 337 5.23 -7.71 11.90
C PHE A 337 5.92 -8.37 13.10
N GLU A 338 5.59 -9.66 13.33
CA GLU A 338 6.39 -10.50 14.19
C GLU A 338 7.76 -10.80 13.54
N SER A 339 8.76 -11.13 14.35
CA SER A 339 10.11 -11.45 13.82
C SER A 339 10.13 -12.69 12.92
N GLU A 340 9.22 -13.63 13.16
CA GLU A 340 9.11 -14.88 12.41
C GLU A 340 7.67 -15.41 12.45
N TYR A 341 7.33 -16.21 11.43
CA TYR A 341 6.02 -16.87 11.31
C TYR A 341 6.19 -18.34 10.97
N HIS A 342 5.34 -19.18 11.58
CA HIS A 342 5.19 -20.56 11.17
C HIS A 342 4.49 -20.63 9.80
N PHE A 343 5.05 -21.42 8.89
CA PHE A 343 4.52 -21.59 7.55
C PHE A 343 3.54 -22.77 7.51
N ASP A 344 2.27 -22.49 7.32
CA ASP A 344 1.21 -23.50 7.25
C ASP A 344 1.10 -24.12 5.86
N LYS A 345 0.86 -25.42 5.82
CA LYS A 345 0.55 -26.17 4.59
C LYS A 345 -0.96 -26.28 4.41
N VAL A 346 -1.48 -25.76 3.32
CA VAL A 346 -2.91 -25.86 2.99
C VAL A 346 -3.28 -27.29 2.63
N ASN A 347 -2.40 -27.97 1.91
CA ASN A 347 -2.58 -29.35 1.47
C ASN A 347 -1.61 -30.30 2.19
N ASP A 348 -2.03 -30.81 3.33
CA ASP A 348 -1.25 -31.81 4.12
C ASP A 348 -1.28 -33.23 3.56
N SER A 349 -2.00 -33.46 2.50
CA SER A 349 -2.34 -34.83 2.10
C SER A 349 -1.34 -35.49 1.13
N ILE A 350 -0.02 -35.49 1.49
CA ILE A 350 0.92 -36.50 0.95
C ILE A 350 0.33 -37.91 1.08
N LEU A 351 -0.38 -38.19 2.18
CA LEU A 351 -1.07 -39.46 2.39
C LEU A 351 -2.11 -39.77 1.32
N LEU A 352 -2.86 -38.79 0.80
CA LEU A 352 -3.84 -39.03 -0.26
C LEU A 352 -3.19 -39.39 -1.60
N HIS A 353 -2.01 -38.84 -1.90
CA HIS A 353 -1.29 -39.15 -3.14
C HIS A 353 -0.44 -40.39 -3.03
N ILE A 354 0.09 -40.73 -1.86
CA ILE A 354 0.88 -41.96 -1.62
C ILE A 354 -0.02 -43.15 -1.39
N PHE A 355 -1.21 -42.96 -0.83
CA PHE A 355 -2.14 -44.05 -0.50
C PHE A 355 -2.45 -44.98 -1.70
N PRO A 356 -2.75 -44.51 -2.92
CA PRO A 356 -2.94 -45.37 -4.07
C PRO A 356 -1.71 -46.25 -4.39
N PHE A 357 -0.51 -45.64 -4.29
CA PHE A 357 0.75 -46.40 -4.55
C PHE A 357 1.02 -47.44 -3.48
N VAL A 358 0.73 -47.13 -2.22
CA VAL A 358 0.84 -48.10 -1.11
C VAL A 358 -0.15 -49.23 -1.29
N VAL A 359 -1.39 -48.93 -1.70
CA VAL A 359 -2.41 -49.96 -1.99
C VAL A 359 -1.99 -50.83 -3.17
N ILE A 360 -1.50 -50.23 -4.26
CA ILE A 360 -1.00 -50.98 -5.43
C ILE A 360 0.16 -51.87 -5.02
N LEU A 361 1.13 -51.38 -4.26
CA LEU A 361 2.26 -52.14 -3.78
C LEU A 361 1.81 -53.31 -2.90
N PHE A 362 0.82 -53.11 -2.05
CA PHE A 362 0.24 -54.13 -1.17
C PHE A 362 -0.47 -55.20 -1.97
N VAL A 363 -1.26 -54.81 -2.97
CA VAL A 363 -1.92 -55.76 -3.90
C VAL A 363 -0.90 -56.56 -4.68
N LEU A 364 0.16 -55.96 -5.19
CA LEU A 364 1.24 -56.65 -5.89
C LEU A 364 1.99 -57.64 -4.99
N LEU A 365 2.21 -57.29 -3.72
CA LEU A 365 2.82 -58.21 -2.74
C LEU A 365 1.93 -59.41 -2.43
N ILE A 366 0.62 -59.18 -2.30
CA ILE A 366 -0.35 -60.28 -2.11
C ILE A 366 -0.37 -61.19 -3.34
N ALA A 367 -0.46 -60.62 -4.54
CA ALA A 367 -0.43 -61.36 -5.80
C ALA A 367 0.86 -62.16 -5.95
N TYR A 368 2.02 -61.56 -5.66
CA TYR A 368 3.32 -62.26 -5.68
C TYR A 368 3.37 -63.43 -4.69
N ARG A 369 2.88 -63.26 -3.47
CA ARG A 369 2.81 -64.35 -2.47
C ARG A 369 1.87 -65.48 -2.93
N PHE A 370 0.74 -65.12 -3.54
CA PHE A 370 -0.22 -66.08 -4.07
C PHE A 370 0.39 -66.91 -5.23
N PHE A 371 1.02 -66.25 -6.21
CA PHE A 371 1.70 -66.95 -7.32
C PHE A 371 2.88 -67.80 -6.88
N LYS A 372 3.64 -67.35 -5.86
CA LYS A 372 4.73 -68.09 -5.27
C LYS A 372 4.22 -69.41 -4.55
N ARG A 373 3.01 -69.31 -3.99
CA ARG A 373 2.37 -70.44 -3.34
C ARG A 373 1.86 -71.50 -4.35
N ILE A 374 1.29 -71.04 -5.47
CA ILE A 374 0.84 -71.96 -6.57
C ILE A 374 2.01 -72.62 -7.25
N ARG A 375 3.16 -72.01 -7.41
CA ARG A 375 4.36 -72.60 -8.02
C ARG A 375 5.05 -73.66 -7.13
N ARG A 376 4.60 -73.89 -5.92
CA ARG A 376 5.14 -74.90 -4.99
C ARG A 376 4.27 -76.11 -4.88
N PHE A 377 3.19 -76.18 -5.64
CA PHE A 377 2.38 -77.34 -5.91
C PHE A 377 2.58 -77.74 -7.38
#